data_481d83bc48d228753fd717346b02fa91
#
_entry.id   481d83bc48d228753fd717346b02fa91
#
_cell.length_a   1.000
_cell.length_b   1.000
_cell.length_c   1.000
_cell.angle_alpha   90.00
_cell.angle_beta   90.00
_cell.angle_gamma   90.00
#
_symmetry.space_group_name_H-M   'P 1'
#
loop_
_entity.id
_entity.type
_entity.pdbx_description
1 polymer ?
#
loop_
_entity_poly.entity_id
_entity_poly.type
_entity_poly.pdbx_seq_one_letter_code
_entity_poly.pdbx_strand_id
1 'polypeptide(L)'
;MHEETTVGSGCTIGHGAIVHGCTVGDNVLIGMGATVLNGAKIGDDCIVGAGALVTGKMDAPAGSMILGTPAKVVRPLTEAEIEGNRASARGYCHLAEEYRKG
;
A
#
# COMPACT_ATOMS: atom_id res chain seq x y z
N MET A 1 -8.86 -22.98 0.34
CA MET A 1 -9.61 -21.78 0.71
C MET A 1 -8.93 -20.54 0.17
N HIS A 2 -9.64 -19.75 -0.58
CA HIS A 2 -9.09 -18.53 -1.14
C HIS A 2 -9.32 -17.36 -0.21
N GLU A 3 -8.27 -16.60 0.04
CA GLU A 3 -8.43 -15.27 0.63
C GLU A 3 -8.50 -14.27 -0.51
N GLU A 4 -9.54 -13.47 -0.52
CA GLU A 4 -9.70 -12.44 -1.53
C GLU A 4 -8.81 -11.25 -1.22
N THR A 5 -8.25 -10.67 -2.28
CA THR A 5 -7.53 -9.41 -2.15
C THR A 5 -8.51 -8.27 -2.20
N THR A 6 -8.52 -7.44 -1.18
CA THR A 6 -9.36 -6.25 -1.10
C THR A 6 -8.46 -5.03 -1.01
N VAL A 7 -8.57 -4.14 -1.97
CA VAL A 7 -7.80 -2.89 -2.01
C VAL A 7 -8.78 -1.74 -2.13
N GLY A 8 -8.69 -0.80 -1.20
CA GLY A 8 -9.56 0.36 -1.15
C GLY A 8 -9.29 1.36 -2.27
N SER A 9 -9.93 2.52 -2.16
CA SER A 9 -9.86 3.59 -3.16
C SER A 9 -8.61 4.44 -2.98
N GLY A 10 -8.12 5.01 -4.08
CA GLY A 10 -7.03 5.97 -4.04
C GLY A 10 -5.68 5.39 -3.63
N CYS A 11 -5.49 4.09 -3.84
CA CYS A 11 -4.21 3.45 -3.53
C CYS A 11 -3.22 3.59 -4.67
N THR A 12 -1.93 3.68 -4.33
CA THR A 12 -0.82 3.66 -5.28
C THR A 12 -0.03 2.39 -5.06
N ILE A 13 0.09 1.56 -6.09
CA ILE A 13 0.84 0.31 -6.02
C ILE A 13 2.02 0.41 -6.97
N GLY A 14 3.23 0.36 -6.41
CA GLY A 14 4.46 0.52 -7.16
C GLY A 14 4.80 -0.68 -8.04
N HIS A 15 5.75 -0.47 -8.94
CA HIS A 15 6.24 -1.51 -9.83
C HIS A 15 6.73 -2.74 -9.07
N GLY A 16 6.33 -3.92 -9.54
CA GLY A 16 6.80 -5.17 -8.98
C GLY A 16 6.23 -5.50 -7.60
N ALA A 17 5.32 -4.69 -7.08
CA ALA A 17 4.68 -5.00 -5.81
C ALA A 17 3.71 -6.17 -5.98
N ILE A 18 3.67 -7.04 -4.97
CA ILE A 18 2.76 -8.17 -4.94
C ILE A 18 1.76 -7.95 -3.82
N VAL A 19 0.48 -7.90 -4.16
CA VAL A 19 -0.61 -7.70 -3.20
C VAL A 19 -1.61 -8.84 -3.42
N HIS A 20 -1.65 -9.78 -2.50
CA HIS A 20 -2.46 -10.99 -2.69
C HIS A 20 -3.06 -11.49 -1.38
N GLY A 21 -4.36 -11.76 -1.39
CA GLY A 21 -5.04 -12.36 -0.25
C GLY A 21 -5.08 -11.49 1.00
N CYS A 22 -4.90 -10.20 0.87
CA CYS A 22 -4.82 -9.28 1.99
C CYS A 22 -5.91 -8.20 1.90
N THR A 23 -6.06 -7.45 2.97
CA THR A 23 -7.00 -6.33 3.05
C THR A 23 -6.22 -5.02 3.19
N VAL A 24 -6.39 -4.15 2.23
CA VAL A 24 -5.72 -2.85 2.18
C VAL A 24 -6.79 -1.76 2.18
N GLY A 25 -6.68 -0.81 3.08
CA GLY A 25 -7.63 0.29 3.20
C GLY A 25 -7.50 1.31 2.09
N ASP A 26 -8.08 2.49 2.30
CA ASP A 26 -8.07 3.59 1.34
C ASP A 26 -6.79 4.41 1.46
N ASN A 27 -6.39 5.03 0.36
CA ASN A 27 -5.26 5.98 0.34
C ASN A 27 -3.96 5.38 0.87
N VAL A 28 -3.66 4.13 0.48
CA VAL A 28 -2.44 3.43 0.88
C VAL A 28 -1.43 3.46 -0.26
N LEU A 29 -0.18 3.75 0.07
CA LEU A 29 0.92 3.66 -0.89
C LEU A 29 1.71 2.40 -0.62
N ILE A 30 1.80 1.52 -1.61
CA ILE A 30 2.62 0.31 -1.54
C ILE A 30 3.82 0.49 -2.45
N GLY A 31 5.01 0.54 -1.85
CA GLY A 31 6.24 0.84 -2.56
C GLY A 31 6.67 -0.22 -3.55
N MET A 32 7.57 0.15 -4.45
CA MET A 32 8.11 -0.76 -5.46
C MET A 32 8.70 -2.02 -4.84
N GLY A 33 8.37 -3.16 -5.41
CA GLY A 33 8.92 -4.44 -4.98
C GLY A 33 8.44 -4.94 -3.62
N ALA A 34 7.51 -4.24 -2.98
CA ALA A 34 6.93 -4.71 -1.72
C ALA A 34 6.06 -5.94 -1.95
N THR A 35 6.02 -6.82 -0.97
CA THR A 35 5.17 -8.00 -1.01
C THR A 35 4.26 -8.00 0.20
N VAL A 36 2.96 -8.09 -0.03
CA VAL A 36 1.94 -8.17 1.03
C VAL A 36 1.28 -9.54 0.94
N LEU A 37 1.48 -10.34 1.97
CA LEU A 37 1.08 -11.75 1.99
C LEU A 37 -0.36 -11.95 2.48
N ASN A 38 -0.88 -13.14 2.22
CA ASN A 38 -2.23 -13.53 2.59
C ASN A 38 -2.51 -13.29 4.08
N GLY A 39 -3.64 -12.68 4.37
CA GLY A 39 -4.10 -12.44 5.74
C GLY A 39 -3.66 -11.10 6.32
N ALA A 40 -2.72 -10.40 5.69
CA ALA A 40 -2.29 -9.10 6.18
C ALA A 40 -3.42 -8.07 6.11
N LYS A 41 -3.47 -7.19 7.10
CA LYS A 41 -4.44 -6.10 7.16
C LYS A 41 -3.70 -4.78 7.27
N ILE A 42 -3.93 -3.89 6.33
CA ILE A 42 -3.32 -2.56 6.30
C ILE A 42 -4.43 -1.53 6.33
N GLY A 43 -4.45 -0.73 7.37
CA GLY A 43 -5.46 0.31 7.55
C GLY A 43 -5.32 1.44 6.53
N ASP A 44 -6.26 2.38 6.58
CA ASP A 44 -6.25 3.54 5.67
C ASP A 44 -5.01 4.41 5.89
N ASP A 45 -4.64 5.17 4.87
CA ASP A 45 -3.60 6.20 4.98
C ASP A 45 -2.23 5.66 5.40
N CYS A 46 -1.89 4.44 4.99
CA CYS A 46 -0.59 3.84 5.32
C CYS A 46 0.41 3.96 4.17
N ILE A 47 1.69 3.83 4.50
CA ILE A 47 2.76 3.65 3.52
C ILE A 47 3.48 2.33 3.82
N VAL A 48 3.56 1.48 2.81
CA VAL A 48 4.42 0.28 2.83
C VAL A 48 5.66 0.62 2.03
N GLY A 49 6.82 0.59 2.67
CA GLY A 49 8.07 0.96 2.03
C GLY A 49 8.49 0.03 0.90
N ALA A 50 9.31 0.54 -0.02
CA ALA A 50 9.83 -0.25 -1.13
C ALA A 50 10.56 -1.50 -0.61
N GLY A 51 10.31 -2.64 -1.24
CA GLY A 51 10.95 -3.90 -0.88
C GLY A 51 10.50 -4.51 0.45
N ALA A 52 9.53 -3.92 1.14
CA ALA A 52 9.07 -4.48 2.41
C ALA A 52 8.35 -5.81 2.20
N LEU A 53 8.51 -6.72 3.16
CA LEU A 53 7.79 -7.98 3.17
C LEU A 53 6.78 -7.97 4.31
N VAL A 54 5.51 -7.74 3.98
CA VAL A 54 4.43 -7.70 4.96
C VAL A 54 3.83 -9.09 5.10
N THR A 55 4.04 -9.71 6.26
CA THR A 55 3.56 -11.07 6.52
C THR A 55 2.08 -11.08 6.86
N GLY A 56 1.46 -12.25 6.79
CA GLY A 56 0.03 -12.42 7.05
C GLY A 56 -0.41 -12.10 8.47
N LYS A 57 0.53 -11.93 9.39
CA LYS A 57 0.22 -11.55 10.76
C LYS A 57 0.10 -10.03 10.96
N MET A 58 0.44 -9.25 9.94
CA MET A 58 0.38 -7.80 10.02
C MET A 58 -1.07 -7.32 10.20
N ASP A 59 -1.27 -6.46 11.17
CA ASP A 59 -2.51 -5.75 11.40
C ASP A 59 -2.15 -4.29 11.71
N ALA A 60 -1.93 -3.53 10.65
CA ALA A 60 -1.44 -2.16 10.77
C ALA A 60 -2.61 -1.19 10.93
N PRO A 61 -2.59 -0.37 11.99
CA PRO A 61 -3.61 0.66 12.16
C PRO A 61 -3.49 1.74 11.09
N ALA A 62 -4.56 2.51 10.91
CA ALA A 62 -4.56 3.62 9.96
C ALA A 62 -3.39 4.58 10.24
N GLY A 63 -2.83 5.15 9.18
CA GLY A 63 -1.77 6.15 9.31
C GLY A 63 -0.41 5.59 9.73
N SER A 64 -0.09 4.37 9.35
CA SER A 64 1.18 3.72 9.74
C SER A 64 2.23 3.76 8.64
N MET A 65 3.49 3.94 9.04
CA MET A 65 4.64 3.68 8.19
C MET A 65 5.10 2.25 8.44
N ILE A 66 5.16 1.43 7.39
CA ILE A 66 5.46 0.01 7.46
C ILE A 66 6.72 -0.28 6.66
N LEU A 67 7.78 -0.72 7.32
CA LEU A 67 9.10 -0.91 6.69
C LEU A 67 9.72 -2.24 7.10
N GLY A 68 10.54 -2.78 6.22
CA GLY A 68 11.48 -3.85 6.53
C GLY A 68 11.08 -5.23 6.01
N THR A 69 11.94 -6.19 6.32
CA THR A 69 11.75 -7.60 5.96
C THR A 69 12.18 -8.46 7.16
N PRO A 70 11.28 -9.01 7.98
CA PRO A 70 9.82 -8.81 7.92
C PRO A 70 9.42 -7.38 8.28
N ALA A 71 8.38 -6.89 7.64
CA ALA A 71 7.94 -5.51 7.84
C ALA A 71 7.29 -5.31 9.20
N LYS A 72 7.49 -4.12 9.75
CA LYS A 72 6.91 -3.70 11.02
C LYS A 72 6.38 -2.29 10.91
N VAL A 73 5.39 -1.96 11.71
CA VAL A 73 4.94 -0.58 11.89
C VAL A 73 6.01 0.13 12.69
N VAL A 74 6.66 1.12 12.07
CA VAL A 74 7.81 1.80 12.68
C VAL A 74 7.47 3.15 13.29
N ARG A 75 6.42 3.81 12.79
CA ARG A 75 5.94 5.08 13.32
C ARG A 75 4.61 5.46 12.67
N PRO A 76 3.87 6.41 13.26
CA PRO A 76 2.74 6.99 12.55
C PRO A 76 3.21 7.90 11.42
N LEU A 77 2.36 8.09 10.42
CA LEU A 77 2.61 9.05 9.34
C LEU A 77 2.26 10.46 9.79
N THR A 78 2.91 11.44 9.19
CA THR A 78 2.52 12.84 9.32
C THR A 78 1.37 13.15 8.38
N GLU A 79 0.65 14.25 8.61
CA GLU A 79 -0.41 14.69 7.71
C GLU A 79 0.13 14.96 6.30
N ALA A 80 1.33 15.50 6.19
CA ALA A 80 1.97 15.75 4.91
C ALA A 80 2.19 14.45 4.14
N GLU A 81 2.60 13.39 4.82
CA GLU A 81 2.78 12.07 4.19
C GLU A 81 1.45 11.48 3.72
N ILE A 82 0.41 11.61 4.52
CA ILE A 82 -0.93 11.14 4.16
C ILE A 82 -1.45 11.90 2.94
N GLU A 83 -1.29 13.21 2.92
CA GLU A 83 -1.67 14.02 1.77
C GLU A 83 -0.83 13.69 0.54
N GLY A 84 0.45 13.37 0.73
CA GLY A 84 1.32 12.89 -0.32
C GLY A 84 0.81 11.62 -0.98
N ASN A 85 0.21 10.71 -0.22
CA ASN A 85 -0.42 9.50 -0.76
C ASN A 85 -1.57 9.86 -1.70
N ARG A 86 -2.40 10.83 -1.32
CA ARG A 86 -3.50 11.29 -2.17
C ARG A 86 -3.01 11.89 -3.47
N ALA A 87 -1.97 12.71 -3.38
CA ALA A 87 -1.35 13.32 -4.55
C ALA A 87 -0.73 12.28 -5.48
N SER A 88 -0.06 11.27 -4.92
CA SER A 88 0.54 10.17 -5.68
C SER A 88 -0.51 9.38 -6.44
N ALA A 89 -1.62 9.06 -5.78
CA ALA A 89 -2.71 8.32 -6.41
C ALA A 89 -3.30 9.09 -7.59
N ARG A 90 -3.52 10.39 -7.44
CA ARG A 90 -4.03 11.25 -8.51
C ARG A 90 -3.07 11.29 -9.70
N GLY A 91 -1.79 11.48 -9.42
CA GLY A 91 -0.76 11.54 -10.46
C GLY A 91 -0.59 10.22 -11.19
N TYR A 92 -0.61 9.13 -10.45
CA TYR A 92 -0.47 7.78 -11.01
C TYR A 92 -1.65 7.43 -11.93
N CYS A 93 -2.85 7.74 -11.51
CA CYS A 93 -4.04 7.52 -12.34
C CYS A 93 -3.98 8.34 -13.63
N HIS A 94 -3.54 9.58 -13.54
CA HIS A 94 -3.39 10.45 -14.71
C HIS A 94 -2.39 9.87 -15.70
N LEU A 95 -1.24 9.41 -15.24
CA LEU A 95 -0.22 8.79 -16.09
C LEU A 95 -0.76 7.51 -16.75
N ALA A 96 -1.50 6.69 -16.02
CA ALA A 96 -2.10 5.48 -16.57
C ALA A 96 -3.07 5.81 -17.72
N GLU A 97 -3.86 6.85 -17.58
CA GLU A 97 -4.76 7.30 -18.64
C GLU A 97 -3.99 7.76 -19.89
N GLU A 98 -2.91 8.49 -19.71
CA GLU A 98 -2.07 8.92 -20.83
C GLU A 98 -1.49 7.73 -21.60
N TYR A 99 -1.01 6.72 -20.89
CA TYR A 99 -0.49 5.51 -21.52
C TYR A 99 -1.55 4.75 -22.31
N ARG A 100 -2.77 4.74 -21.84
CA ARG A 100 -3.88 4.09 -22.55
C ARG A 100 -4.23 4.80 -23.86
N LYS A 101 -4.06 6.10 -23.90
CA LYS A 101 -4.35 6.90 -25.08
C LYS A 101 -3.24 6.86 -26.12
N GLY A 102 -2.07 6.57 -25.69
CA GLY A 102 -0.90 6.49 -26.55
C GLY A 102 -0.77 5.14 -27.20
#